data_147ed83cc60cf558a395b230971cc53e
#
_entry.id   147ed83cc60cf558a395b230971cc53e
#
_cell.length_a   1.000
_cell.length_b   1.000
_cell.length_c   1.000
_cell.angle_alpha   90.00
_cell.angle_beta   90.00
_cell.angle_gamma   90.00
#
_symmetry.space_group_name_H-M   'P 1'
#
loop_
_entity.id
_entity.type
_entity.pdbx_description
1 polymer ?
#
loop_
_entity_poly.entity_id
_entity_poly.type
_entity_poly.pdbx_seq_one_letter_code
_entity_poly.pdbx_strand_id
1 'polypeptide(L)'
;LFKENGYKTAIVGKWQLNGIQYKIDGFNDNRRPNHFGFDEYCLWQLTKLKSDGERFANPLIEQNGEFLPRDEDAYGPDVVSDYAIEFIKKNKDNPFFIYYPMLLVHNPFVPTPDSPEWQLIETRSQKNNRFFIDMVEYMDKIIGKIKHELENQGIAENTLILFVGDNGTNVNLVSETKNGPVKGGKGNTITHGHHVPMVANWPEKIKNPTEYNGLINLNDFYATFCDILEVKNESDGKSFMDVLTTESLLERETTTIYY
;
A
#
# COMPACT_ATOMS: atom_id res chain seq x y z
N LEU A 1 -13.21 -6.64 10.96
CA LEU A 1 -12.69 -8.00 10.76
C LEU A 1 -11.46 -8.29 11.66
N PHE A 2 -10.25 -7.80 11.35
CA PHE A 2 -9.01 -8.13 12.09
C PHE A 2 -9.08 -7.71 13.57
N LYS A 3 -9.49 -6.47 13.87
CA LYS A 3 -9.65 -5.99 15.25
C LYS A 3 -10.59 -6.84 16.08
N GLU A 4 -11.72 -7.25 15.51
CA GLU A 4 -12.72 -8.10 16.17
C GLU A 4 -12.19 -9.51 16.45
N ASN A 5 -11.15 -9.93 15.72
CA ASN A 5 -10.45 -11.20 15.90
C ASN A 5 -9.13 -11.05 16.68
N GLY A 6 -8.98 -9.97 17.46
CA GLY A 6 -7.90 -9.81 18.43
C GLY A 6 -6.59 -9.25 17.86
N TYR A 7 -6.56 -8.84 16.59
CA TYR A 7 -5.38 -8.24 15.99
C TYR A 7 -5.21 -6.78 16.42
N LYS A 8 -3.98 -6.35 16.60
CA LYS A 8 -3.61 -4.93 16.63
C LYS A 8 -3.60 -4.40 15.21
N THR A 9 -4.20 -3.25 14.98
CA THR A 9 -4.46 -2.78 13.62
C THR A 9 -3.91 -1.39 13.36
N ALA A 10 -3.20 -1.20 12.26
CA ALA A 10 -2.73 0.10 11.81
C ALA A 10 -3.03 0.35 10.34
N ILE A 11 -3.22 1.63 10.00
CA ILE A 11 -3.20 2.08 8.61
C ILE A 11 -2.15 3.18 8.45
N VAL A 12 -1.29 3.06 7.44
CA VAL A 12 -0.21 4.01 7.18
C VAL A 12 -0.14 4.38 5.71
N GLY A 13 0.09 5.64 5.40
CA GLY A 13 0.23 6.10 4.01
C GLY A 13 -0.86 7.06 3.55
N LYS A 14 -1.56 6.74 2.46
CA LYS A 14 -2.56 7.60 1.85
C LYS A 14 -3.97 7.25 2.33
N TRP A 15 -4.80 8.27 2.67
CA TRP A 15 -6.19 8.04 3.07
C TRP A 15 -7.18 8.40 1.96
N GLN A 16 -7.57 9.65 1.84
CA GLN A 16 -8.54 10.19 0.87
C GLN A 16 -10.00 9.71 0.99
N LEU A 17 -10.40 9.12 2.10
CA LEU A 17 -11.75 8.57 2.29
C LEU A 17 -12.69 9.46 3.11
N ASN A 18 -12.22 10.64 3.57
CA ASN A 18 -13.07 11.57 4.33
C ASN A 18 -13.99 12.43 3.45
N GLY A 19 -13.83 12.40 2.13
CA GLY A 19 -14.62 13.23 1.23
C GLY A 19 -14.36 14.74 1.36
N ILE A 20 -13.15 15.14 1.77
CA ILE A 20 -12.74 16.52 2.05
C ILE A 20 -13.07 17.45 0.87
N GLN A 21 -12.78 17.04 -0.35
CA GLN A 21 -13.00 17.82 -1.56
C GLN A 21 -14.50 18.16 -1.81
N TYR A 22 -15.40 17.35 -1.27
CA TYR A 22 -16.85 17.53 -1.38
C TYR A 22 -17.47 18.06 -0.09
N LYS A 23 -16.68 18.26 0.98
CA LYS A 23 -17.11 18.72 2.31
C LYS A 23 -18.33 17.95 2.83
N ILE A 24 -18.33 16.63 2.62
CA ILE A 24 -19.38 15.75 3.18
C ILE A 24 -19.31 15.73 4.70
N ASP A 25 -20.39 15.36 5.37
CA ASP A 25 -20.44 15.29 6.83
C ASP A 25 -19.33 14.43 7.41
N GLY A 26 -18.61 14.99 8.38
CA GLY A 26 -17.45 14.34 9.01
C GLY A 26 -16.16 14.39 8.16
N PHE A 27 -16.08 15.25 7.15
CA PHE A 27 -14.87 15.38 6.32
C PHE A 27 -13.61 15.77 7.11
N ASN A 28 -13.77 16.40 8.26
CA ASN A 28 -12.69 16.80 9.17
C ASN A 28 -12.55 15.87 10.39
N ASP A 29 -13.21 14.71 10.37
CA ASP A 29 -13.11 13.72 11.42
C ASP A 29 -11.76 12.99 11.35
N ASN A 30 -10.84 13.35 12.25
CA ASN A 30 -9.53 12.72 12.35
C ASN A 30 -9.56 11.32 12.99
N ARG A 31 -10.70 10.91 13.54
CA ARG A 31 -10.92 9.56 14.09
C ARG A 31 -11.55 8.61 13.08
N ARG A 32 -11.76 9.04 11.84
CA ARG A 32 -12.35 8.22 10.79
C ARG A 32 -11.64 6.85 10.63
N PRO A 33 -10.30 6.75 10.61
CA PRO A 33 -9.61 5.46 10.56
C PRO A 33 -9.99 4.53 11.72
N ASN A 34 -10.16 5.08 12.93
CA ASN A 34 -10.56 4.28 14.09
C ASN A 34 -12.00 3.74 13.95
N HIS A 35 -12.92 4.50 13.33
CA HIS A 35 -14.28 4.02 13.03
C HIS A 35 -14.28 2.87 12.02
N PHE A 36 -13.28 2.79 11.15
CA PHE A 36 -13.06 1.67 10.23
C PHE A 36 -12.32 0.48 10.87
N GLY A 37 -11.99 0.57 12.16
CA GLY A 37 -11.42 -0.55 12.92
C GLY A 37 -9.89 -0.54 13.01
N PHE A 38 -9.22 0.56 12.65
CA PHE A 38 -7.80 0.72 12.91
C PHE A 38 -7.56 1.30 14.30
N ASP A 39 -6.63 0.72 15.06
CA ASP A 39 -6.26 1.22 16.39
C ASP A 39 -5.39 2.47 16.28
N GLU A 40 -4.47 2.46 15.33
CA GLU A 40 -3.47 3.52 15.11
C GLU A 40 -3.36 3.87 13.63
N TYR A 41 -2.88 5.08 13.35
CA TYR A 41 -2.66 5.52 11.97
C TYR A 41 -1.55 6.56 11.82
N CYS A 42 -0.94 6.60 10.63
CA CYS A 42 -0.01 7.64 10.19
C CYS A 42 -0.29 7.94 8.71
N LEU A 43 -1.00 9.05 8.43
CA LEU A 43 -1.67 9.25 7.15
C LEU A 43 -1.41 10.62 6.53
N TRP A 44 -1.24 10.62 5.21
CA TRP A 44 -1.36 11.80 4.39
C TRP A 44 -2.79 11.96 3.88
N GLN A 45 -3.29 13.19 3.86
CA GLN A 45 -4.60 13.58 3.33
C GLN A 45 -5.78 12.93 4.08
N LEU A 46 -5.71 12.93 5.42
CA LEU A 46 -6.84 12.52 6.25
C LEU A 46 -7.87 13.65 6.42
N THR A 47 -7.47 14.79 7.00
CA THR A 47 -8.36 15.94 7.28
C THR A 47 -7.98 17.21 6.50
N LYS A 48 -6.91 17.17 5.72
CA LYS A 48 -6.43 18.27 4.88
C LYS A 48 -6.33 17.87 3.42
N LEU A 49 -6.57 18.80 2.50
CA LEU A 49 -6.40 18.59 1.07
C LEU A 49 -4.90 18.53 0.71
N LYS A 50 -4.59 17.94 -0.44
CA LYS A 50 -3.22 17.96 -0.99
C LYS A 50 -2.68 19.37 -1.24
N SER A 51 -3.57 20.37 -1.41
CA SER A 51 -3.21 21.80 -1.52
C SER A 51 -2.70 22.39 -0.21
N ASP A 52 -3.04 21.78 0.93
CA ASP A 52 -2.67 22.26 2.26
C ASP A 52 -1.28 21.75 2.69
N GLY A 53 -0.80 20.68 2.05
CA GLY A 53 0.52 20.13 2.34
C GLY A 53 0.94 18.98 1.42
N GLU A 54 2.24 18.95 1.13
CA GLU A 54 2.85 17.97 0.26
C GLU A 54 2.85 16.57 0.89
N ARG A 55 3.07 15.55 0.04
CA ARG A 55 3.17 14.16 0.49
C ARG A 55 4.58 13.59 0.42
N PHE A 56 5.45 14.19 -0.39
CA PHE A 56 6.81 13.72 -0.58
C PHE A 56 7.80 14.55 0.24
N ALA A 57 8.35 15.63 -0.30
CA ALA A 57 9.23 16.52 0.46
C ALA A 57 8.42 17.39 1.44
N ASN A 58 8.92 17.59 2.65
CA ASN A 58 8.28 18.36 3.71
C ASN A 58 6.79 17.97 3.89
N PRO A 59 6.50 16.71 4.20
CA PRO A 59 5.16 16.17 4.14
C PRO A 59 4.23 16.74 5.24
N LEU A 60 2.94 16.81 4.94
CA LEU A 60 1.90 17.09 5.93
C LEU A 60 1.23 15.77 6.34
N ILE A 61 1.69 15.19 7.42
CA ILE A 61 1.23 13.90 7.93
C ILE A 61 0.44 14.11 9.22
N GLU A 62 -0.67 13.41 9.34
CA GLU A 62 -1.49 13.33 10.54
C GLU A 62 -1.34 11.94 11.16
N GLN A 63 -0.93 11.90 12.43
CA GLN A 63 -0.66 10.68 13.18
C GLN A 63 -1.52 10.64 14.45
N ASN A 64 -2.42 9.66 14.55
CA ASN A 64 -3.26 9.43 15.74
C ASN A 64 -3.99 10.68 16.27
N GLY A 65 -4.45 11.55 15.38
CA GLY A 65 -5.23 12.76 15.71
C GLY A 65 -4.43 14.06 15.73
N GLU A 66 -3.12 14.00 15.55
CA GLU A 66 -2.25 15.17 15.59
C GLU A 66 -1.42 15.28 14.30
N PHE A 67 -1.19 16.52 13.85
CA PHE A 67 -0.25 16.77 12.76
C PHE A 67 1.18 16.67 13.26
N LEU A 68 2.01 15.94 12.54
CA LEU A 68 3.45 15.93 12.80
C LEU A 68 4.04 17.33 12.51
N PRO A 69 5.07 17.75 13.26
CA PRO A 69 5.82 18.96 12.92
C PRO A 69 6.33 18.88 11.48
N ARG A 70 6.28 20.01 10.78
CA ARG A 70 6.84 20.11 9.43
C ARG A 70 8.37 20.00 9.51
N ASP A 71 8.90 19.20 8.61
CA ASP A 71 10.36 18.98 8.50
C ASP A 71 10.73 19.01 7.01
N GLU A 72 11.52 20.00 6.62
CA GLU A 72 11.97 20.18 5.23
C GLU A 72 12.87 19.04 4.76
N ASP A 73 13.55 18.34 5.66
CA ASP A 73 14.40 17.21 5.34
C ASP A 73 13.64 15.86 5.30
N ALA A 74 12.41 15.84 5.78
CA ALA A 74 11.59 14.62 5.78
C ALA A 74 11.07 14.26 4.39
N TYR A 75 11.06 12.95 4.12
CA TYR A 75 10.40 12.34 2.97
C TYR A 75 9.17 11.56 3.43
N GLY A 76 8.00 11.93 2.93
CA GLY A 76 6.73 11.36 3.40
C GLY A 76 6.66 9.82 3.37
N PRO A 77 7.10 9.14 2.29
CA PRO A 77 7.16 7.69 2.28
C PRO A 77 8.02 7.08 3.39
N ASP A 78 9.12 7.74 3.81
CA ASP A 78 9.92 7.30 4.96
C ASP A 78 9.16 7.49 6.26
N VAL A 79 8.58 8.66 6.48
CA VAL A 79 7.81 8.97 7.70
C VAL A 79 6.74 7.90 7.96
N VAL A 80 5.95 7.55 6.92
CA VAL A 80 4.88 6.56 7.10
C VAL A 80 5.41 5.12 7.20
N SER A 81 6.52 4.79 6.52
CA SER A 81 7.12 3.46 6.63
C SER A 81 7.84 3.25 7.95
N ASP A 82 8.49 4.29 8.49
CA ASP A 82 9.10 4.24 9.82
C ASP A 82 8.06 4.03 10.92
N TYR A 83 6.90 4.68 10.77
CA TYR A 83 5.77 4.41 11.67
C TYR A 83 5.29 2.96 11.59
N ALA A 84 5.20 2.38 10.37
CA ALA A 84 4.87 0.96 10.22
C ALA A 84 5.89 0.05 10.93
N ILE A 85 7.17 0.37 10.81
CA ILE A 85 8.27 -0.35 11.47
C ILE A 85 8.15 -0.26 13.00
N GLU A 86 7.91 0.92 13.54
CA GLU A 86 7.71 1.10 14.99
C GLU A 86 6.45 0.36 15.49
N PHE A 87 5.38 0.34 14.68
CA PHE A 87 4.18 -0.44 15.00
C PHE A 87 4.48 -1.95 15.05
N ILE A 88 5.29 -2.47 14.10
CA ILE A 88 5.75 -3.87 14.10
C ILE A 88 6.52 -4.19 15.37
N LYS A 89 7.53 -3.38 15.71
CA LYS A 89 8.34 -3.55 16.93
C LYS A 89 7.48 -3.58 18.20
N LYS A 90 6.55 -2.64 18.31
CA LYS A 90 5.64 -2.50 19.45
C LYS A 90 4.71 -3.72 19.62
N ASN A 91 4.30 -4.34 18.52
CA ASN A 91 3.27 -5.37 18.51
C ASN A 91 3.79 -6.77 18.13
N LYS A 92 5.10 -6.99 18.10
CA LYS A 92 5.71 -8.27 17.66
C LYS A 92 5.21 -9.51 18.43
N ASP A 93 4.79 -9.34 19.67
CA ASP A 93 4.30 -10.42 20.51
C ASP A 93 2.75 -10.62 20.44
N ASN A 94 2.10 -9.87 19.53
CA ASN A 94 0.66 -9.94 19.29
C ASN A 94 0.38 -10.17 17.81
N PRO A 95 -0.74 -10.78 17.43
CA PRO A 95 -1.18 -10.73 16.05
C PRO A 95 -1.45 -9.28 15.64
N PHE A 96 -0.99 -8.88 14.46
CA PHE A 96 -1.21 -7.54 13.95
C PHE A 96 -1.58 -7.53 12.47
N PHE A 97 -2.22 -6.45 12.05
CA PHE A 97 -2.56 -6.17 10.68
C PHE A 97 -2.18 -4.73 10.33
N ILE A 98 -1.43 -4.55 9.26
CA ILE A 98 -1.09 -3.23 8.73
C ILE A 98 -1.67 -3.14 7.32
N TYR A 99 -2.54 -2.15 7.08
CA TYR A 99 -2.93 -1.74 5.74
C TYR A 99 -2.06 -0.56 5.33
N TYR A 100 -1.26 -0.76 4.28
CA TYR A 100 -0.30 0.25 3.82
C TYR A 100 -0.62 0.73 2.40
N PRO A 101 -1.61 1.64 2.21
CA PRO A 101 -1.80 2.32 0.94
C PRO A 101 -0.64 3.29 0.68
N MET A 102 0.38 2.81 -0.02
CA MET A 102 1.64 3.50 -0.23
C MET A 102 1.46 4.86 -0.92
N LEU A 103 2.29 5.84 -0.57
CA LEU A 103 2.36 7.13 -1.27
C LEU A 103 3.04 7.00 -2.64
N LEU A 104 3.96 6.06 -2.76
CA LEU A 104 4.64 5.67 -3.99
C LEU A 104 3.79 4.63 -4.76
N VAL A 105 3.80 4.62 -6.08
CA VAL A 105 4.52 5.52 -7.00
C VAL A 105 3.56 6.45 -7.75
N HIS A 106 2.70 7.14 -7.05
CA HIS A 106 1.67 8.00 -7.64
C HIS A 106 2.26 9.36 -8.06
N ASN A 107 1.88 9.87 -9.24
CA ASN A 107 2.28 11.20 -9.70
C ASN A 107 1.87 12.32 -8.71
N PRO A 108 2.58 13.47 -8.64
CA PRO A 108 3.70 13.85 -9.51
C PRO A 108 4.93 12.99 -9.24
N PHE A 109 5.70 12.67 -10.30
CA PHE A 109 6.98 12.00 -10.16
C PHE A 109 8.02 13.04 -9.78
N VAL A 110 8.64 12.83 -8.62
CA VAL A 110 9.57 13.77 -7.98
C VAL A 110 10.80 13.01 -7.48
N PRO A 111 11.91 13.70 -7.21
CA PRO A 111 13.09 13.08 -6.61
C PRO A 111 12.77 12.31 -5.33
N THR A 112 13.49 11.24 -5.11
CA THR A 112 13.55 10.50 -3.84
C THR A 112 14.83 10.87 -3.07
N PRO A 113 14.97 10.54 -1.79
CA PRO A 113 16.22 10.75 -1.07
C PRO A 113 17.47 10.13 -1.71
N ASP A 114 17.30 9.13 -2.57
CA ASP A 114 18.40 8.51 -3.31
C ASP A 114 18.71 9.23 -4.65
N SER A 115 17.85 10.15 -5.09
CA SER A 115 18.08 10.95 -6.30
C SER A 115 19.06 12.10 -6.02
N PRO A 116 19.99 12.43 -6.93
CA PRO A 116 20.90 13.58 -6.76
C PRO A 116 20.20 14.91 -6.51
N GLU A 117 19.02 15.11 -7.10
CA GLU A 117 18.21 16.31 -6.94
C GLU A 117 17.64 16.50 -5.53
N TRP A 118 17.64 15.47 -4.71
CA TRP A 118 17.20 15.57 -3.31
C TRP A 118 18.15 16.42 -2.45
N GLN A 119 19.40 16.54 -2.85
CA GLN A 119 20.42 17.26 -2.08
C GLN A 119 20.12 18.76 -1.96
N LEU A 120 19.37 19.34 -2.87
CA LEU A 120 18.98 20.75 -2.86
C LEU A 120 17.49 20.89 -2.61
N ILE A 121 17.10 21.65 -1.59
CA ILE A 121 15.71 21.82 -1.15
C ILE A 121 14.82 22.29 -2.32
N GLU A 122 15.29 23.22 -3.13
CA GLU A 122 14.57 23.78 -4.26
C GLU A 122 14.27 22.77 -5.38
N THR A 123 15.01 21.66 -5.45
CA THR A 123 14.81 20.63 -6.49
C THR A 123 14.00 19.42 -5.99
N ARG A 124 13.78 19.24 -4.69
CA ARG A 124 13.07 18.11 -4.09
C ARG A 124 11.63 17.92 -4.59
N SER A 125 10.99 19.01 -5.03
CA SER A 125 9.63 18.98 -5.60
C SER A 125 9.60 19.12 -7.12
N GLN A 126 10.74 19.00 -7.79
CA GLN A 126 10.83 19.06 -9.25
C GLN A 126 10.07 17.90 -9.89
N LYS A 127 9.13 18.22 -10.79
CA LYS A 127 8.27 17.23 -11.45
C LYS A 127 8.86 16.81 -12.79
N ASN A 128 9.15 15.51 -12.95
CA ASN A 128 9.59 14.96 -14.23
C ASN A 128 9.30 13.45 -14.27
N ASN A 129 8.83 12.95 -15.43
CA ASN A 129 8.53 11.53 -15.62
C ASN A 129 9.75 10.62 -15.40
N ARG A 130 10.99 11.11 -15.57
CA ARG A 130 12.21 10.34 -15.32
C ARG A 130 12.32 9.82 -13.88
N PHE A 131 11.76 10.55 -12.90
CA PHE A 131 11.76 10.15 -11.50
C PHE A 131 10.81 8.99 -11.18
N PHE A 132 10.02 8.53 -12.15
CA PHE A 132 9.19 7.34 -11.95
C PHE A 132 10.02 6.11 -11.58
N ILE A 133 11.16 5.92 -12.24
CA ILE A 133 12.08 4.81 -11.95
C ILE A 133 12.65 4.96 -10.54
N ASP A 134 13.15 6.13 -10.18
CA ASP A 134 13.67 6.41 -8.84
C ASP A 134 12.61 6.08 -7.75
N MET A 135 11.35 6.45 -8.01
CA MET A 135 10.25 6.19 -7.07
C MET A 135 9.90 4.70 -6.98
N VAL A 136 10.01 3.93 -8.08
CA VAL A 136 9.80 2.47 -8.07
C VAL A 136 10.91 1.79 -7.26
N GLU A 137 12.16 2.15 -7.49
CA GLU A 137 13.31 1.62 -6.76
C GLU A 137 13.23 1.96 -5.26
N TYR A 138 12.80 3.18 -4.94
CA TYR A 138 12.60 3.58 -3.55
C TYR A 138 11.43 2.86 -2.88
N MET A 139 10.36 2.57 -3.60
CA MET A 139 9.26 1.74 -3.11
C MET A 139 9.75 0.34 -2.74
N ASP A 140 10.53 -0.30 -3.61
CA ASP A 140 11.13 -1.61 -3.36
C ASP A 140 12.05 -1.57 -2.12
N LYS A 141 12.88 -0.53 -2.00
CA LYS A 141 13.72 -0.28 -0.81
C LYS A 141 12.90 -0.22 0.48
N ILE A 142 11.74 0.46 0.48
CA ILE A 142 10.85 0.52 1.64
C ILE A 142 10.28 -0.86 1.98
N ILE A 143 9.86 -1.63 0.99
CA ILE A 143 9.38 -3.00 1.21
C ILE A 143 10.48 -3.87 1.80
N GLY A 144 11.71 -3.76 1.26
CA GLY A 144 12.89 -4.41 1.81
C GLY A 144 13.18 -4.04 3.26
N LYS A 145 13.03 -2.76 3.63
CA LYS A 145 13.18 -2.26 4.99
C LYS A 145 12.17 -2.87 5.97
N ILE A 146 10.90 -2.98 5.55
CA ILE A 146 9.84 -3.61 6.36
C ILE A 146 10.14 -5.11 6.53
N LYS A 147 10.47 -5.81 5.44
CA LYS A 147 10.82 -7.23 5.47
C LYS A 147 12.01 -7.50 6.40
N HIS A 148 13.05 -6.69 6.31
CA HIS A 148 14.23 -6.79 7.18
C HIS A 148 13.86 -6.60 8.66
N GLU A 149 12.96 -5.66 8.97
CA GLU A 149 12.51 -5.49 10.36
C GLU A 149 11.75 -6.72 10.88
N LEU A 150 10.89 -7.34 10.09
CA LEU A 150 10.21 -8.59 10.46
C LEU A 150 11.21 -9.71 10.75
N GLU A 151 12.29 -9.80 9.96
CA GLU A 151 13.40 -10.73 10.17
C GLU A 151 14.14 -10.43 11.48
N ASN A 152 14.47 -9.16 11.75
CA ASN A 152 15.13 -8.72 12.98
C ASN A 152 14.32 -9.02 14.24
N GLN A 153 12.99 -8.93 14.16
CA GLN A 153 12.09 -9.27 15.26
C GLN A 153 11.82 -10.78 15.37
N GLY A 154 12.30 -11.60 14.42
CA GLY A 154 12.12 -13.04 14.42
C GLY A 154 10.70 -13.51 14.09
N ILE A 155 9.89 -12.67 13.41
CA ILE A 155 8.49 -12.94 13.09
C ILE A 155 8.21 -13.04 11.58
N ALA A 156 9.24 -12.93 10.73
CA ALA A 156 9.08 -12.96 9.28
C ALA A 156 8.45 -14.26 8.78
N GLU A 157 8.80 -15.42 9.36
CA GLU A 157 8.27 -16.72 8.97
C GLU A 157 6.74 -16.78 9.07
N ASN A 158 6.18 -16.25 10.16
CA ASN A 158 4.72 -16.24 10.44
C ASN A 158 4.06 -14.89 10.08
N THR A 159 4.60 -14.18 9.12
CA THR A 159 4.01 -12.92 8.63
C THR A 159 3.72 -13.02 7.13
N LEU A 160 2.45 -12.85 6.76
CA LEU A 160 2.03 -12.71 5.36
C LEU A 160 2.23 -11.26 4.91
N ILE A 161 3.07 -11.05 3.90
CA ILE A 161 3.17 -9.80 3.16
C ILE A 161 2.44 -9.98 1.83
N LEU A 162 1.43 -9.15 1.58
CA LEU A 162 0.76 -9.04 0.29
C LEU A 162 1.07 -7.68 -0.32
N PHE A 163 1.77 -7.68 -1.44
CA PHE A 163 1.99 -6.50 -2.26
C PHE A 163 1.11 -6.55 -3.49
N VAL A 164 0.36 -5.48 -3.76
CA VAL A 164 -0.53 -5.41 -4.92
C VAL A 164 -0.62 -3.98 -5.44
N GLY A 165 -0.68 -3.82 -6.76
CA GLY A 165 -1.03 -2.55 -7.38
C GLY A 165 -2.53 -2.28 -7.24
N ASP A 166 -2.93 -1.02 -7.06
CA ASP A 166 -4.34 -0.62 -6.98
C ASP A 166 -4.97 -0.43 -8.36
N ASN A 167 -4.17 -0.02 -9.34
CA ASN A 167 -4.57 0.22 -10.73
C ASN A 167 -3.33 0.34 -11.63
N GLY A 168 -3.56 0.39 -12.94
CA GLY A 168 -2.51 0.50 -13.93
C GLY A 168 -1.69 1.79 -13.85
N THR A 169 -0.54 1.76 -14.48
CA THR A 169 0.41 2.87 -14.56
C THR A 169 -0.18 4.08 -15.27
N ASN A 170 0.27 5.29 -14.87
CA ASN A 170 -0.14 6.55 -15.47
C ASN A 170 0.00 6.53 -17.00
N VAL A 171 -1.03 7.01 -17.70
CA VAL A 171 -1.12 7.00 -19.19
C VAL A 171 -0.02 7.77 -19.91
N ASN A 172 0.69 8.66 -19.22
CA ASN A 172 1.80 9.44 -19.79
C ASN A 172 3.16 8.73 -19.70
N LEU A 173 3.18 7.52 -19.11
CA LEU A 173 4.39 6.72 -18.99
C LEU A 173 4.41 5.61 -20.05
N VAL A 174 5.62 5.30 -20.48
CA VAL A 174 5.93 4.09 -21.27
C VAL A 174 7.01 3.35 -20.48
N SER A 175 6.75 2.12 -20.10
CA SER A 175 7.69 1.26 -19.39
C SER A 175 8.29 0.23 -20.34
N GLU A 176 9.60 0.07 -20.31
CA GLU A 176 10.27 -0.98 -21.06
C GLU A 176 10.07 -2.32 -20.33
N THR A 177 9.67 -3.34 -21.08
CA THR A 177 9.47 -4.69 -20.57
C THR A 177 10.22 -5.71 -21.42
N LYS A 178 10.31 -6.95 -20.93
CA LYS A 178 10.91 -8.06 -21.71
C LYS A 178 10.24 -8.27 -23.07
N ASN A 179 8.98 -7.85 -23.20
CA ASN A 179 8.18 -7.99 -24.43
C ASN A 179 8.07 -6.67 -25.23
N GLY A 180 8.89 -5.67 -24.91
CA GLY A 180 8.89 -4.35 -25.52
C GLY A 180 8.18 -3.28 -24.71
N PRO A 181 8.03 -2.07 -25.24
CA PRO A 181 7.47 -0.94 -24.54
C PRO A 181 5.97 -1.11 -24.28
N VAL A 182 5.54 -0.81 -23.05
CA VAL A 182 4.14 -0.85 -22.63
C VAL A 182 3.73 0.52 -22.12
N LYS A 183 2.72 1.09 -22.77
CA LYS A 183 2.13 2.37 -22.35
C LYS A 183 1.18 2.15 -21.16
N GLY A 184 1.23 3.05 -20.18
CA GLY A 184 0.30 3.04 -19.06
C GLY A 184 -1.16 3.16 -19.49
N GLY A 185 -2.06 2.56 -18.69
CA GLY A 185 -3.48 2.47 -18.99
C GLY A 185 -4.42 2.95 -17.87
N LYS A 186 -3.89 3.57 -16.81
CA LYS A 186 -4.69 4.04 -15.66
C LYS A 186 -5.92 4.82 -16.12
N GLY A 187 -7.11 4.45 -15.59
CA GLY A 187 -8.37 5.08 -15.94
C GLY A 187 -9.00 4.58 -17.25
N ASN A 188 -8.49 3.48 -17.82
CA ASN A 188 -9.07 2.84 -18.99
C ASN A 188 -9.43 1.38 -18.70
N THR A 189 -10.39 0.84 -19.45
CA THR A 189 -10.83 -0.57 -19.34
C THR A 189 -9.94 -1.57 -20.10
N ILE A 190 -8.80 -1.12 -20.64
CA ILE A 190 -7.80 -1.99 -21.28
C ILE A 190 -6.97 -2.73 -20.22
N THR A 191 -6.36 -3.86 -20.59
CA THR A 191 -5.55 -4.67 -19.66
C THR A 191 -4.56 -3.86 -18.84
N HIS A 192 -3.81 -2.93 -19.46
CA HIS A 192 -2.84 -2.07 -18.79
C HIS A 192 -3.46 -1.06 -17.80
N GLY A 193 -4.79 -0.94 -17.76
CA GLY A 193 -5.50 -0.08 -16.82
C GLY A 193 -5.83 -0.76 -15.48
N HIS A 194 -5.95 -2.07 -15.47
CA HIS A 194 -6.47 -2.83 -14.32
C HIS A 194 -5.72 -4.12 -13.99
N HIS A 195 -4.94 -4.69 -14.91
CA HIS A 195 -4.08 -5.83 -14.61
C HIS A 195 -2.82 -5.31 -13.90
N VAL A 196 -2.68 -5.65 -12.63
CA VAL A 196 -1.66 -5.13 -11.73
C VAL A 196 -0.81 -6.27 -11.17
N PRO A 197 0.46 -6.01 -10.79
CA PRO A 197 1.27 -7.01 -10.13
C PRO A 197 0.69 -7.33 -8.73
N MET A 198 0.78 -8.59 -8.35
CA MET A 198 0.54 -9.06 -7.00
C MET A 198 1.67 -10.01 -6.59
N VAL A 199 2.21 -9.82 -5.40
CA VAL A 199 3.24 -10.69 -4.81
C VAL A 199 2.81 -11.05 -3.39
N ALA A 200 2.90 -12.33 -3.05
CA ALA A 200 2.68 -12.84 -1.70
C ALA A 200 3.97 -13.44 -1.15
N ASN A 201 4.31 -13.09 0.09
CA ASN A 201 5.43 -13.68 0.82
C ASN A 201 4.94 -14.14 2.19
N TRP A 202 5.00 -15.44 2.45
CA TRP A 202 4.67 -16.06 3.74
C TRP A 202 5.54 -17.30 3.92
N PRO A 203 6.77 -17.16 4.41
CA PRO A 203 7.75 -18.25 4.39
C PRO A 203 7.29 -19.52 5.10
N GLU A 204 6.51 -19.41 6.19
CA GLU A 204 5.95 -20.58 6.89
C GLU A 204 4.97 -21.39 6.03
N LYS A 205 4.20 -20.74 5.16
CA LYS A 205 3.12 -21.38 4.38
C LYS A 205 3.48 -21.57 2.91
N ILE A 206 4.16 -20.61 2.29
CA ILE A 206 4.55 -20.63 0.87
C ILE A 206 5.98 -21.19 0.80
N LYS A 207 6.12 -22.49 0.53
CA LYS A 207 7.44 -23.16 0.58
C LYS A 207 8.23 -23.02 -0.72
N ASN A 208 7.55 -22.92 -1.84
CA ASN A 208 8.18 -22.82 -3.16
C ASN A 208 7.74 -21.53 -3.86
N PRO A 209 8.68 -20.76 -4.45
CA PRO A 209 8.32 -19.67 -5.34
C PRO A 209 7.55 -20.24 -6.54
N THR A 210 6.35 -19.72 -6.78
CA THR A 210 5.50 -20.14 -7.90
C THR A 210 4.88 -18.93 -8.56
N GLU A 211 4.54 -19.06 -9.83
CA GLU A 211 3.83 -18.07 -10.60
C GLU A 211 2.41 -18.57 -10.87
N TYR A 212 1.41 -17.80 -10.40
CA TYR A 212 0.02 -18.10 -10.63
C TYR A 212 -0.54 -17.23 -11.75
N ASN A 213 -1.06 -17.87 -12.81
CA ASN A 213 -1.58 -17.23 -14.01
C ASN A 213 -3.12 -17.15 -14.05
N GLY A 214 -3.81 -17.54 -12.99
CA GLY A 214 -5.27 -17.42 -12.87
C GLY A 214 -5.72 -16.03 -12.44
N LEU A 215 -7.02 -15.79 -12.49
CA LEU A 215 -7.62 -14.51 -12.14
C LEU A 215 -7.82 -14.38 -10.62
N ILE A 216 -7.22 -13.37 -10.02
CA ILE A 216 -7.50 -12.89 -8.66
C ILE A 216 -8.10 -11.49 -8.75
N ASN A 217 -9.16 -11.22 -8.00
CA ASN A 217 -9.79 -9.91 -7.92
C ASN A 217 -9.54 -9.28 -6.54
N LEU A 218 -9.57 -7.95 -6.43
CA LEU A 218 -9.38 -7.27 -5.15
C LEU A 218 -10.45 -7.66 -4.10
N ASN A 219 -11.65 -8.05 -4.52
CA ASN A 219 -12.69 -8.57 -3.61
C ASN A 219 -12.27 -9.87 -2.91
N ASP A 220 -11.34 -10.62 -3.49
CA ASP A 220 -10.89 -11.91 -2.98
C ASP A 220 -10.02 -11.78 -1.73
N PHE A 221 -9.43 -10.60 -1.52
CA PHE A 221 -8.63 -10.32 -0.33
C PHE A 221 -9.45 -10.47 0.95
N TYR A 222 -10.69 -9.93 0.97
CA TYR A 222 -11.56 -10.07 2.13
C TYR A 222 -11.89 -11.54 2.41
N ALA A 223 -12.26 -12.29 1.37
CA ALA A 223 -12.54 -13.72 1.49
C ALA A 223 -11.32 -14.51 1.99
N THR A 224 -10.12 -14.18 1.48
CA THR A 224 -8.85 -14.80 1.91
C THR A 224 -8.53 -14.46 3.37
N PHE A 225 -8.78 -13.22 3.80
CA PHE A 225 -8.59 -12.83 5.20
C PHE A 225 -9.59 -13.53 6.13
N CYS A 226 -10.82 -13.79 5.67
CA CYS A 226 -11.77 -14.59 6.43
C CYS A 226 -11.26 -16.02 6.63
N ASP A 227 -10.67 -16.65 5.60
CA ASP A 227 -10.06 -17.98 5.71
C ASP A 227 -8.87 -17.99 6.69
N ILE A 228 -7.97 -16.99 6.59
CA ILE A 228 -6.83 -16.86 7.52
C ILE A 228 -7.30 -16.74 8.98
N LEU A 229 -8.42 -16.08 9.21
CA LEU A 229 -9.00 -15.85 10.53
C LEU A 229 -9.98 -16.94 10.96
N GLU A 230 -10.24 -17.94 10.10
CA GLU A 230 -11.21 -19.01 10.33
C GLU A 230 -12.62 -18.49 10.65
N VAL A 231 -13.03 -17.42 9.98
CA VAL A 231 -14.35 -16.80 10.13
C VAL A 231 -15.17 -16.90 8.83
N LYS A 232 -16.48 -16.81 8.96
CA LYS A 232 -17.38 -16.89 7.82
C LYS A 232 -17.15 -15.75 6.83
N ASN A 233 -16.94 -16.09 5.56
CA ASN A 233 -16.98 -15.13 4.47
C ASN A 233 -18.43 -14.78 4.10
N GLU A 234 -18.77 -13.49 4.11
CA GLU A 234 -20.08 -12.97 3.71
C GLU A 234 -20.00 -12.08 2.44
N SER A 235 -18.83 -12.07 1.77
CA SER A 235 -18.61 -11.31 0.54
C SER A 235 -18.77 -12.17 -0.72
N ASP A 236 -18.83 -11.50 -1.89
CA ASP A 236 -18.83 -12.15 -3.21
C ASP A 236 -17.41 -12.61 -3.65
N GLY A 237 -16.37 -12.28 -2.87
CA GLY A 237 -14.99 -12.68 -3.15
C GLY A 237 -14.77 -14.18 -2.97
N LYS A 238 -13.80 -14.71 -3.68
CA LYS A 238 -13.32 -16.09 -3.55
C LYS A 238 -11.96 -16.07 -2.89
N SER A 239 -11.78 -16.85 -1.83
CA SER A 239 -10.47 -16.98 -1.19
C SER A 239 -9.45 -17.57 -2.17
N PHE A 240 -8.25 -16.98 -2.17
CA PHE A 240 -7.08 -17.54 -2.85
C PHE A 240 -6.06 -18.16 -1.87
N MET A 241 -6.50 -18.49 -0.67
CA MET A 241 -5.63 -19.11 0.34
C MET A 241 -5.01 -20.43 -0.16
N ASP A 242 -5.81 -21.28 -0.81
CA ASP A 242 -5.34 -22.52 -1.38
C ASP A 242 -4.34 -22.30 -2.52
N VAL A 243 -4.48 -21.22 -3.30
CA VAL A 243 -3.49 -20.83 -4.32
C VAL A 243 -2.14 -20.53 -3.66
N LEU A 244 -2.14 -19.88 -2.49
CA LEU A 244 -0.91 -19.53 -1.78
C LEU A 244 -0.22 -20.75 -1.14
N THR A 245 -0.99 -21.73 -0.67
CA THR A 245 -0.46 -22.78 0.23
C THR A 245 -0.39 -24.17 -0.38
N THR A 246 -1.21 -24.48 -1.37
CA THR A 246 -1.32 -25.81 -1.97
C THR A 246 -1.11 -25.82 -3.48
N GLU A 247 -0.81 -24.66 -4.09
CA GLU A 247 -0.69 -24.48 -5.54
C GLU A 247 -1.97 -24.86 -6.31
N SER A 248 -3.12 -24.83 -5.62
CA SER A 248 -4.43 -25.13 -6.23
C SER A 248 -4.86 -24.01 -7.17
N LEU A 249 -5.71 -24.35 -8.14
CA LEU A 249 -6.29 -23.38 -9.05
C LEU A 249 -7.55 -22.76 -8.42
N LEU A 250 -7.65 -21.43 -8.44
CA LEU A 250 -8.92 -20.75 -8.16
C LEU A 250 -9.79 -20.83 -9.42
N GLU A 251 -10.92 -21.53 -9.32
CA GLU A 251 -11.87 -21.66 -10.43
C GLU A 251 -12.55 -20.31 -10.71
N ARG A 252 -12.01 -19.57 -11.66
CA ARG A 252 -12.57 -18.31 -12.15
C ARG A 252 -12.22 -18.09 -13.60
N GLU A 253 -13.23 -18.01 -14.45
CA GLU A 253 -13.09 -17.74 -15.87
C GLU A 253 -13.10 -16.25 -16.21
N THR A 254 -13.83 -15.46 -15.41
CA THR A 254 -14.02 -14.03 -15.67
C THR A 254 -13.96 -13.21 -14.38
N THR A 255 -13.59 -11.94 -14.52
CA THR A 255 -13.70 -10.93 -13.45
C THR A 255 -14.36 -9.67 -13.99
N THR A 256 -15.15 -8.99 -13.15
CA THR A 256 -15.82 -7.74 -13.51
C THR A 256 -15.01 -6.56 -12.97
N ILE A 257 -14.83 -5.56 -13.83
CA ILE A 257 -14.15 -4.31 -13.51
C ILE A 257 -15.16 -3.19 -13.73
N TYR A 258 -15.26 -2.31 -12.73
CA TYR A 258 -16.08 -1.10 -12.80
C TYR A 258 -15.19 0.12 -12.95
N TYR A 259 -15.55 1.03 -13.86
CA TYR A 259 -14.89 2.31 -14.07
C TYR A 259 -15.92 3.44 -14.06
#